data_87165087ed2bd68dbe2c90b30f4c0148
#
_entry.id   87165087ed2bd68dbe2c90b30f4c0148
#
_cell.length_a   1.000
_cell.length_b   1.000
_cell.length_c   1.000
_cell.angle_alpha   90.00
_cell.angle_beta   90.00
_cell.angle_gamma   90.00
#
_symmetry.space_group_name_H-M   'P 1'
#
loop_
_entity.id
_entity.type
_entity.pdbx_description
1 polymer ?
#
loop_
_entity_poly.entity_id
_entity_poly.type
_entity_poly.pdbx_seq_one_letter_code
_entity_poly.pdbx_strand_id
1 'polypeptide(L)'
;QLESTSEIGTISGSDLVGRTYTPIFDFFADREDAFKVLAADFVDATEGTGVVHMAPGFGEEDQNLCESNGIFIGEVVPVDDQGQFTDAVPDWHGINVFEANSEIIRTLKSSGHLIRHDTYEHNYPHCWRRTF
;
A
#
# COMPACT_ATOMS: atom_id res chain seq x y z
N GLN A 1 -18.43 9.31 4.22
CA GLN A 1 -19.01 9.41 2.87
C GLN A 1 -18.45 10.66 2.21
N LEU A 2 -17.95 10.52 0.99
CA LEU A 2 -17.53 11.66 0.17
C LEU A 2 -18.82 12.35 -0.33
N GLU A 3 -19.05 13.60 0.03
CA GLU A 3 -20.31 14.33 -0.26
C GLU A 3 -20.61 14.50 -1.76
N SER A 4 -19.64 14.25 -2.63
CA SER A 4 -19.75 14.44 -4.09
C SER A 4 -19.71 13.13 -4.90
N THR A 5 -19.87 11.99 -4.28
CA THR A 5 -19.85 10.70 -4.97
C THR A 5 -21.25 10.13 -5.16
N SER A 6 -21.47 9.49 -6.30
CA SER A 6 -22.68 8.72 -6.59
C SER A 6 -22.30 7.32 -7.05
N GLU A 7 -23.13 6.34 -6.68
CA GLU A 7 -22.97 4.99 -7.18
C GLU A 7 -23.37 4.92 -8.64
N ILE A 8 -22.47 4.43 -9.48
CA ILE A 8 -22.67 4.29 -10.94
C ILE A 8 -22.84 2.84 -11.38
N GLY A 9 -22.59 1.88 -10.49
CA GLY A 9 -22.73 0.46 -10.75
C GLY A 9 -22.03 -0.39 -9.71
N THR A 10 -22.13 -1.70 -9.90
CA THR A 10 -21.47 -2.71 -9.07
C THR A 10 -20.63 -3.63 -9.94
N ILE A 11 -19.54 -4.14 -9.37
CA ILE A 11 -18.65 -5.10 -10.03
C ILE A 11 -18.31 -6.21 -9.03
N SER A 12 -18.22 -7.45 -9.50
CA SER A 12 -17.75 -8.56 -8.68
C SER A 12 -16.22 -8.45 -8.48
N GLY A 13 -15.73 -8.79 -7.27
CA GLY A 13 -14.29 -8.86 -7.02
C GLY A 13 -13.58 -9.84 -7.98
N SER A 14 -14.23 -10.95 -8.35
CA SER A 14 -13.70 -11.92 -9.32
C SER A 14 -13.47 -11.33 -10.73
N ASP A 15 -14.22 -10.30 -11.10
CA ASP A 15 -14.04 -9.61 -12.40
C ASP A 15 -12.84 -8.66 -12.40
N LEU A 16 -12.33 -8.33 -11.21
CA LEU A 16 -11.14 -7.50 -11.03
C LEU A 16 -9.85 -8.33 -11.03
N VAL A 17 -9.90 -9.59 -10.64
CA VAL A 17 -8.72 -10.46 -10.52
C VAL A 17 -7.98 -10.56 -11.85
N GLY A 18 -6.66 -10.39 -11.79
CA GLY A 18 -5.77 -10.41 -12.94
C GLY A 18 -5.65 -9.08 -13.68
N ARG A 19 -6.45 -8.07 -13.34
CA ARG A 19 -6.25 -6.72 -13.89
C ARG A 19 -4.98 -6.10 -13.34
N THR A 20 -4.34 -5.28 -14.14
CA THR A 20 -3.20 -4.46 -13.74
C THR A 20 -3.60 -3.01 -13.58
N TYR A 21 -2.81 -2.26 -12.82
CA TYR A 21 -3.03 -0.83 -12.61
C TYR A 21 -1.71 -0.06 -12.62
N THR A 22 -1.78 1.21 -12.95
CA THR A 22 -0.62 2.11 -12.87
C THR A 22 -0.41 2.52 -11.41
N PRO A 23 0.80 2.33 -10.85
CA PRO A 23 1.09 2.77 -9.49
C PRO A 23 1.02 4.29 -9.36
N ILE A 24 0.68 4.78 -8.16
CA ILE A 24 0.63 6.21 -7.85
C ILE A 24 2.03 6.83 -7.88
N PHE A 25 3.03 6.08 -7.39
CA PHE A 25 4.45 6.42 -7.47
C PHE A 25 5.16 5.44 -8.38
N ASP A 26 6.11 5.90 -9.14
CA ASP A 26 6.81 5.13 -10.18
C ASP A 26 8.10 4.42 -9.71
N PHE A 27 8.39 4.44 -8.40
CA PHE A 27 9.62 3.84 -7.85
C PHE A 27 9.84 2.37 -8.22
N PHE A 28 8.77 1.61 -8.41
CA PHE A 28 8.81 0.19 -8.79
C PHE A 28 7.97 -0.10 -10.05
N ALA A 29 7.71 0.91 -10.86
CA ALA A 29 6.81 0.80 -12.01
C ALA A 29 7.31 -0.16 -13.10
N ASP A 30 8.59 -0.46 -13.12
CA ASP A 30 9.26 -1.40 -14.03
C ASP A 30 9.11 -2.87 -13.62
N ARG A 31 8.52 -3.16 -12.45
CA ARG A 31 8.27 -4.52 -12.00
C ARG A 31 7.08 -5.14 -12.74
N GLU A 32 7.34 -6.15 -13.56
CA GLU A 32 6.31 -6.87 -14.31
C GLU A 32 5.39 -7.75 -13.44
N ASP A 33 5.87 -8.16 -12.27
CA ASP A 33 5.14 -9.03 -11.33
C ASP A 33 4.27 -8.26 -10.32
N ALA A 34 4.38 -6.93 -10.25
CA ALA A 34 3.64 -6.09 -9.31
C ALA A 34 2.40 -5.41 -9.93
N PHE A 35 1.71 -4.61 -9.15
CA PHE A 35 0.58 -3.74 -9.56
C PHE A 35 -0.56 -4.48 -10.28
N LYS A 36 -0.94 -5.61 -9.74
CA LYS A 36 -2.06 -6.43 -10.23
C LYS A 36 -3.01 -6.83 -9.11
N VAL A 37 -4.24 -7.13 -9.47
CA VAL A 37 -5.28 -7.55 -8.54
C VAL A 37 -5.22 -9.07 -8.35
N LEU A 38 -5.11 -9.48 -7.09
CA LEU A 38 -5.10 -10.88 -6.66
C LEU A 38 -6.39 -11.21 -5.90
N ALA A 39 -6.82 -12.46 -5.95
CA ALA A 39 -7.89 -12.96 -5.09
C ALA A 39 -7.32 -13.33 -3.72
N ALA A 40 -8.04 -12.98 -2.64
CA ALA A 40 -7.68 -13.35 -1.28
C ALA A 40 -8.93 -13.69 -0.46
N ASP A 41 -8.87 -14.77 0.31
CA ASP A 41 -10.00 -15.25 1.12
C ASP A 41 -10.28 -14.39 2.35
N PHE A 42 -9.29 -13.59 2.79
CA PHE A 42 -9.42 -12.71 3.96
C PHE A 42 -10.04 -11.34 3.64
N VAL A 43 -10.34 -11.05 2.37
CA VAL A 43 -10.97 -9.78 1.98
C VAL A 43 -12.48 -9.88 2.09
N ASP A 44 -13.07 -9.00 2.89
CA ASP A 44 -14.51 -8.91 3.09
C ASP A 44 -15.07 -7.66 2.38
N ALA A 45 -16.12 -7.85 1.59
CA ALA A 45 -16.81 -6.76 0.89
C ALA A 45 -17.88 -6.08 1.77
N THR A 46 -18.15 -6.58 2.98
CA THR A 46 -19.09 -5.99 3.93
C THR A 46 -18.48 -4.84 4.72
N GLU A 47 -17.14 -4.80 4.81
CA GLU A 47 -16.39 -3.73 5.44
C GLU A 47 -15.46 -3.04 4.42
N GLY A 48 -15.39 -1.71 4.49
CA GLY A 48 -14.55 -0.93 3.60
C GLY A 48 -14.99 -0.99 2.14
N THR A 49 -14.02 -1.16 1.23
CA THR A 49 -14.24 -1.12 -0.22
C THR A 49 -14.30 -2.50 -0.87
N GLY A 50 -14.01 -3.57 -0.15
CA GLY A 50 -13.80 -4.90 -0.74
C GLY A 50 -12.48 -5.04 -1.53
N VAL A 51 -11.64 -4.02 -1.52
CA VAL A 51 -10.30 -4.01 -2.12
C VAL A 51 -9.29 -3.58 -1.06
N VAL A 52 -8.24 -4.38 -0.86
CA VAL A 52 -7.19 -4.14 0.13
C VAL A 52 -5.86 -3.91 -0.57
N HIS A 53 -5.15 -2.86 -0.18
CA HIS A 53 -3.78 -2.64 -0.64
C HIS A 53 -2.85 -3.65 0.04
N MET A 54 -2.04 -4.34 -0.77
CA MET A 54 -1.11 -5.37 -0.31
C MET A 54 0.33 -4.86 -0.35
N ALA A 55 1.05 -5.03 0.75
CA ALA A 55 2.44 -4.63 0.90
C ALA A 55 3.27 -5.80 1.43
N PRO A 56 3.76 -6.70 0.56
CA PRO A 56 4.40 -7.95 0.96
C PRO A 56 5.69 -7.78 1.79
N GLY A 57 6.30 -6.61 1.78
CA GLY A 57 7.44 -6.29 2.65
C GLY A 57 7.07 -5.95 4.10
N PHE A 58 5.78 -5.78 4.40
CA PHE A 58 5.32 -5.22 5.67
C PHE A 58 4.22 -6.04 6.36
N GLY A 59 3.71 -7.08 5.74
CA GLY A 59 2.69 -7.97 6.29
C GLY A 59 2.91 -9.42 5.91
N GLU A 60 2.78 -10.34 6.88
CA GLU A 60 2.96 -11.78 6.67
C GLU A 60 1.90 -12.35 5.72
N GLU A 61 0.62 -11.96 5.89
CA GLU A 61 -0.46 -12.40 5.02
C GLU A 61 -0.27 -11.86 3.58
N ASP A 62 0.19 -10.61 3.48
CA ASP A 62 0.50 -9.97 2.20
C ASP A 62 1.62 -10.71 1.49
N GLN A 63 2.69 -11.06 2.22
CA GLN A 63 3.82 -11.80 1.69
C GLN A 63 3.39 -13.18 1.21
N ASN A 64 2.67 -13.93 2.04
CA ASN A 64 2.22 -15.29 1.71
C ASN A 64 1.32 -15.30 0.47
N LEU A 65 0.41 -14.34 0.34
CA LEU A 65 -0.45 -14.21 -0.83
C LEU A 65 0.36 -13.88 -2.08
N CYS A 66 1.28 -12.93 -1.99
CA CYS A 66 2.14 -12.55 -3.10
C CYS A 66 3.02 -13.71 -3.57
N GLU A 67 3.70 -14.41 -2.66
CA GLU A 67 4.56 -15.55 -2.97
C GLU A 67 3.78 -16.71 -3.60
N SER A 68 2.56 -16.97 -3.12
CA SER A 68 1.66 -17.98 -3.71
C SER A 68 1.26 -17.66 -5.15
N ASN A 69 1.35 -16.41 -5.55
CA ASN A 69 1.08 -15.92 -6.90
C ASN A 69 2.37 -15.64 -7.70
N GLY A 70 3.53 -16.09 -7.21
CA GLY A 70 4.81 -15.93 -7.89
C GLY A 70 5.42 -14.54 -7.80
N ILE A 71 4.94 -13.72 -6.87
CA ILE A 71 5.45 -12.37 -6.63
C ILE A 71 6.37 -12.40 -5.42
N PHE A 72 7.65 -12.20 -5.65
CA PHE A 72 8.67 -12.21 -4.60
C PHE A 72 9.26 -10.82 -4.44
N ILE A 73 9.36 -10.35 -3.18
CA ILE A 73 9.92 -9.03 -2.87
C ILE A 73 11.38 -8.92 -3.32
N GLY A 74 12.13 -10.00 -3.22
CA GLY A 74 13.57 -10.01 -3.44
C GLY A 74 14.31 -9.26 -2.33
N GLU A 75 15.46 -8.68 -2.69
CA GLU A 75 16.31 -7.93 -1.75
C GLU A 75 15.93 -6.44 -1.65
N VAL A 76 14.97 -5.99 -2.45
CA VAL A 76 14.62 -4.57 -2.52
C VAL A 76 13.51 -4.26 -1.54
N VAL A 77 13.87 -3.71 -0.38
CA VAL A 77 12.93 -3.23 0.63
C VAL A 77 12.98 -1.70 0.64
N PRO A 78 11.82 -1.03 0.49
CA PRO A 78 11.78 0.44 0.43
C PRO A 78 12.07 1.12 1.78
N VAL A 79 12.02 0.39 2.88
CA VAL A 79 12.24 0.90 4.24
C VAL A 79 13.23 -0.01 4.97
N ASP A 80 14.21 0.57 5.60
CA ASP A 80 15.24 -0.14 6.36
C ASP A 80 14.80 -0.50 7.78
N ASP A 81 15.67 -1.18 8.52
CA ASP A 81 15.42 -1.60 9.92
C ASP A 81 15.28 -0.42 10.90
N GLN A 82 15.67 0.78 10.50
CA GLN A 82 15.56 2.00 11.29
C GLN A 82 14.27 2.78 10.97
N GLY A 83 13.47 2.28 10.02
CA GLY A 83 12.25 2.92 9.57
C GLY A 83 12.49 4.11 8.64
N GLN A 84 13.63 4.13 7.94
CA GLN A 84 13.97 5.16 6.96
C GLN A 84 13.79 4.61 5.54
N PHE A 85 13.39 5.47 4.63
CA PHE A 85 13.33 5.11 3.22
C PHE A 85 14.73 4.82 2.68
N THR A 86 14.86 3.74 1.93
CA THR A 86 16.09 3.34 1.24
C THR A 86 16.25 4.10 -0.09
N ASP A 87 17.34 3.85 -0.80
CA ASP A 87 17.59 4.38 -2.14
C ASP A 87 16.58 3.88 -3.20
N ALA A 88 15.82 2.83 -2.88
CA ALA A 88 14.69 2.37 -3.70
C ALA A 88 13.56 3.42 -3.78
N VAL A 89 13.52 4.37 -2.84
CA VAL A 89 12.58 5.50 -2.80
C VAL A 89 13.38 6.80 -2.76
N PRO A 90 14.00 7.20 -3.88
CA PRO A 90 15.01 8.26 -3.90
C PRO A 90 14.50 9.63 -3.42
N ASP A 91 13.22 9.94 -3.63
CA ASP A 91 12.63 11.24 -3.24
C ASP A 91 12.63 11.46 -1.72
N TRP A 92 12.61 10.38 -0.94
CA TRP A 92 12.60 10.41 0.53
C TRP A 92 13.71 9.58 1.16
N HIS A 93 14.75 9.24 0.42
CA HIS A 93 15.88 8.44 0.92
C HIS A 93 16.46 9.03 2.22
N GLY A 94 16.63 8.18 3.22
CA GLY A 94 17.15 8.54 4.53
C GLY A 94 16.18 9.27 5.47
N ILE A 95 14.95 9.53 5.01
CA ILE A 95 13.92 10.16 5.84
C ILE A 95 13.09 9.08 6.53
N ASN A 96 12.81 9.28 7.82
CA ASN A 96 11.92 8.38 8.55
C ASN A 96 10.51 8.42 7.96
N VAL A 97 9.87 7.25 7.87
CA VAL A 97 8.54 7.10 7.24
C VAL A 97 7.47 8.00 7.86
N PHE A 98 7.52 8.24 9.17
CA PHE A 98 6.58 9.13 9.84
C PHE A 98 6.85 10.61 9.52
N GLU A 99 8.11 11.00 9.37
CA GLU A 99 8.49 12.36 8.99
C GLU A 99 8.13 12.66 7.52
N ALA A 100 8.27 11.66 6.64
CA ALA A 100 7.92 11.78 5.23
C ALA A 100 6.42 11.93 4.96
N ASN A 101 5.55 11.51 5.88
CA ASN A 101 4.10 11.50 5.67
C ASN A 101 3.55 12.84 5.19
N SER A 102 3.98 13.96 5.77
CA SER A 102 3.48 15.28 5.39
C SER A 102 3.87 15.67 3.96
N GLU A 103 5.05 15.28 3.51
CA GLU A 103 5.51 15.54 2.14
C GLU A 103 4.83 14.62 1.14
N ILE A 104 4.66 13.34 1.48
CA ILE A 104 3.93 12.38 0.66
C ILE A 104 2.50 12.86 0.42
N ILE A 105 1.80 13.28 1.48
CA ILE A 105 0.43 13.83 1.39
C ILE A 105 0.41 15.07 0.50
N ARG A 106 1.38 15.97 0.64
CA ARG A 106 1.49 17.17 -0.20
C ARG A 106 1.71 16.80 -1.67
N THR A 107 2.57 15.83 -1.95
CA THR A 107 2.83 15.32 -3.30
C THR A 107 1.58 14.71 -3.92
N LEU A 108 0.86 13.87 -3.18
CA LEU A 108 -0.40 13.28 -3.63
C LEU A 108 -1.48 14.34 -3.90
N LYS A 109 -1.54 15.38 -3.08
CA LYS A 109 -2.46 16.50 -3.28
C LYS A 109 -2.10 17.30 -4.54
N SER A 110 -0.82 17.59 -4.74
CA SER A 110 -0.33 18.36 -5.90
C SER A 110 -0.53 17.60 -7.22
N SER A 111 -0.39 16.27 -7.21
CA SER A 111 -0.59 15.41 -8.37
C SER A 111 -2.06 15.08 -8.66
N GLY A 112 -2.99 15.49 -7.80
CA GLY A 112 -4.42 15.22 -7.93
C GLY A 112 -4.84 13.79 -7.55
N HIS A 113 -3.97 13.02 -6.90
CA HIS A 113 -4.25 11.64 -6.47
C HIS A 113 -4.83 11.52 -5.06
N LEU A 114 -4.86 12.62 -4.30
CA LEU A 114 -5.43 12.64 -2.95
C LEU A 114 -6.94 12.89 -3.00
N ILE A 115 -7.73 11.90 -2.59
CA ILE A 115 -9.19 12.02 -2.50
C ILE A 115 -9.60 12.57 -1.11
N ARG A 116 -9.00 12.00 -0.06
CA ARG A 116 -9.30 12.35 1.33
C ARG A 116 -8.12 12.04 2.23
N HIS A 117 -7.92 12.87 3.23
CA HIS A 117 -6.96 12.65 4.31
C HIS A 117 -7.64 12.91 5.65
N ASP A 118 -7.57 11.91 6.53
CA ASP A 118 -8.06 11.98 7.91
C ASP A 118 -6.96 11.50 8.86
N THR A 119 -6.95 12.04 10.06
CA THR A 119 -6.10 11.58 11.15
C THR A 119 -6.95 10.92 12.22
N TYR A 120 -6.55 9.74 12.68
CA TYR A 120 -7.18 9.09 13.83
C TYR A 120 -6.12 8.48 14.75
N GLU A 121 -6.44 8.44 16.04
CA GLU A 121 -5.57 7.80 17.02
C GLU A 121 -5.88 6.31 17.11
N HIS A 122 -4.84 5.48 17.08
CA HIS A 122 -4.93 4.04 17.29
C HIS A 122 -3.72 3.52 18.06
N ASN A 123 -3.92 2.40 18.75
CA ASN A 123 -2.84 1.74 19.45
C ASN A 123 -1.93 1.02 18.44
N TYR A 124 -0.65 1.32 18.49
CA TYR A 124 0.34 0.62 17.69
C TYR A 124 0.86 -0.59 18.47
N PRO A 125 0.83 -1.82 17.91
CA PRO A 125 1.41 -2.97 18.57
C PRO A 125 2.91 -2.81 18.66
N HIS A 126 3.43 -2.67 19.88
CA HIS A 126 4.87 -2.63 20.15
C HIS A 126 5.38 -4.04 20.42
N CYS A 127 6.50 -4.42 19.80
CA CYS A 127 7.19 -5.65 20.15
C CYS A 127 7.78 -5.51 21.56
N TRP A 128 7.32 -6.32 22.50
CA TRP A 128 7.80 -6.31 23.90
C TRP A 128 9.29 -6.64 24.05
N ARG A 129 9.95 -7.16 23.01
CA ARG A 129 11.38 -7.48 22.97
C ARG A 129 12.27 -6.33 22.48
N ARG A 130 11.71 -5.25 21.98
CA ARG A 130 12.46 -4.05 21.62
C ARG A 130 12.11 -2.93 22.59
N THR A 131 12.83 -2.91 23.68
CA THR A 131 12.99 -1.72 24.52
C THR A 131 14.11 -0.89 23.89
N PHE A 132 13.75 0.10 23.14
CA PHE A 132 14.66 1.17 22.79
C PHE A 132 14.13 2.47 23.40
#